data_54a14a4d8c8dd2d5d828553dc1ba6d45
#
_entry.id   54a14a4d8c8dd2d5d828553dc1ba6d45
#
_cell.length_a   1.000
_cell.length_b   1.000
_cell.length_c   1.000
_cell.angle_alpha   90.00
_cell.angle_beta   90.00
_cell.angle_gamma   90.00
#
_symmetry.space_group_name_H-M   'P 1'
#
loop_
_entity.id
_entity.type
_entity.pdbx_description
1 polymer ?
#
loop_
_entity_poly.entity_id
_entity_poly.type
_entity_poly.pdbx_seq_one_letter_code
_entity_poly.pdbx_strand_id
1 'polypeptide(L)'
;MKLKLDLHVHTNRSSDAFTSPKLLATICRDRGLDGLAITDHNVLARDLSDELVILPGIEISTRDGHVIGLGLSEVVPRGLSADETIQRIRHLNGVSIIPHPYDLLRSSARPHLLTVRPDAIEVINSSSFLHSVTWKRARKFAEKEKYPMTAGSDSHIPQTIGRAYTEVECGSKDTGPVLTSLRSGAVSPVGRPVRATERFRKMFYGKREES
;
A
#
# COMPACT_ATOMS: atom_id res chain seq x y z
N MET A 1 -21.41 2.07 -2.71
CA MET A 1 -20.81 3.11 -1.82
C MET A 1 -19.40 3.42 -2.29
N LYS A 2 -18.84 4.55 -1.86
CA LYS A 2 -17.45 4.92 -2.15
C LYS A 2 -16.68 4.97 -0.84
N LEU A 3 -15.62 4.16 -0.71
CA LEU A 3 -14.76 4.06 0.46
C LEU A 3 -13.41 4.71 0.18
N LYS A 4 -12.84 5.38 1.19
CA LYS A 4 -11.49 5.95 1.17
C LYS A 4 -10.55 5.04 1.94
N LEU A 5 -9.68 4.31 1.25
CA LEU A 5 -8.77 3.33 1.84
C LEU A 5 -7.31 3.70 1.55
N ASP A 6 -6.50 3.87 2.60
CA ASP A 6 -5.04 3.98 2.44
C ASP A 6 -4.47 2.57 2.26
N LEU A 7 -4.05 2.23 1.04
CA LEU A 7 -3.68 0.86 0.68
C LEU A 7 -2.21 0.51 0.94
N HIS A 8 -1.45 1.42 1.58
CA HIS A 8 -0.03 1.21 1.85
C HIS A 8 0.37 1.88 3.17
N VAL A 9 0.27 1.12 4.27
CA VAL A 9 0.56 1.62 5.62
C VAL A 9 1.42 0.62 6.39
N HIS A 10 2.49 1.12 7.02
CA HIS A 10 3.36 0.34 7.91
C HIS A 10 3.06 0.64 9.38
N THR A 11 3.11 -0.40 10.19
CA THR A 11 3.01 -0.33 11.65
C THR A 11 4.36 -0.62 12.30
N ASN A 12 4.43 -0.55 13.61
CA ASN A 12 5.64 -0.90 14.38
C ASN A 12 5.99 -2.41 14.36
N ARG A 13 5.33 -3.21 13.52
CA ARG A 13 5.77 -4.56 13.15
C ARG A 13 6.85 -4.53 12.06
N SER A 14 6.90 -3.47 11.26
CA SER A 14 8.04 -3.16 10.39
C SER A 14 9.12 -2.49 11.21
N SER A 15 10.37 -2.91 11.07
CA SER A 15 11.51 -2.38 11.84
C SER A 15 11.79 -0.89 11.63
N ASP A 16 11.25 -0.29 10.58
CA ASP A 16 11.47 1.11 10.19
C ASP A 16 10.22 1.98 10.32
N ALA A 17 9.15 1.46 10.96
CA ALA A 17 7.89 2.17 11.16
C ALA A 17 7.49 2.24 12.64
N PHE A 18 6.77 3.31 12.99
CA PHE A 18 6.55 3.70 14.40
C PHE A 18 5.06 3.88 14.75
N THR A 19 4.16 3.42 13.90
CA THR A 19 2.72 3.52 14.17
C THR A 19 2.22 2.30 14.91
N SER A 20 1.73 2.46 16.14
CA SER A 20 1.05 1.36 16.84
C SER A 20 -0.27 1.02 16.14
N PRO A 21 -0.59 -0.27 15.90
CA PRO A 21 -1.89 -0.70 15.37
C PRO A 21 -3.08 -0.17 16.17
N LYS A 22 -2.94 0.01 17.47
CA LYS A 22 -3.99 0.55 18.36
C LYS A 22 -4.43 1.97 18.03
N LEU A 23 -3.59 2.74 17.31
CA LEU A 23 -3.90 4.11 16.92
C LEU A 23 -4.61 4.21 15.58
N LEU A 24 -4.65 3.15 14.79
CA LEU A 24 -5.13 3.19 13.40
C LEU A 24 -6.59 3.64 13.30
N ALA A 25 -7.47 3.15 14.18
CA ALA A 25 -8.88 3.52 14.19
C ALA A 25 -9.07 5.02 14.43
N THR A 26 -8.38 5.57 15.43
CA THR A 26 -8.43 7.02 15.72
C THR A 26 -7.89 7.84 14.56
N ILE A 27 -6.74 7.44 13.99
CA ILE A 27 -6.12 8.15 12.86
C ILE A 27 -7.03 8.14 11.63
N CYS A 28 -7.64 7.00 11.29
CA CYS A 28 -8.59 6.91 10.17
C CYS A 28 -9.77 7.85 10.37
N ARG A 29 -10.37 7.84 11.56
CA ARG A 29 -11.49 8.73 11.89
C ARG A 29 -11.10 10.21 11.74
N ASP A 30 -9.96 10.62 12.30
CA ASP A 30 -9.46 12.00 12.23
C ASP A 30 -9.12 12.44 10.79
N ARG A 31 -8.83 11.49 9.91
CA ARG A 31 -8.47 11.74 8.50
C ARG A 31 -9.62 11.54 7.53
N GLY A 32 -10.78 11.12 8.02
CA GLY A 32 -11.95 10.80 7.20
C GLY A 32 -11.71 9.64 6.23
N LEU A 33 -10.92 8.64 6.67
CA LEU A 33 -10.71 7.37 5.98
C LEU A 33 -11.74 6.35 6.46
N ASP A 34 -12.26 5.53 5.57
CA ASP A 34 -13.12 4.39 5.89
C ASP A 34 -12.31 3.17 6.31
N GLY A 35 -11.02 3.16 6.07
CA GLY A 35 -10.11 2.09 6.44
C GLY A 35 -8.73 2.20 5.81
N LEU A 36 -7.96 1.11 5.90
CA LEU A 36 -6.61 1.02 5.35
C LEU A 36 -6.20 -0.45 5.12
N ALA A 37 -5.11 -0.64 4.40
CA ALA A 37 -4.38 -1.90 4.37
C ALA A 37 -3.12 -1.79 5.25
N ILE A 38 -2.92 -2.76 6.14
CA ILE A 38 -1.67 -2.89 6.88
C ILE A 38 -0.74 -3.74 6.01
N THR A 39 0.36 -3.14 5.56
CA THR A 39 1.30 -3.73 4.60
C THR A 39 2.72 -3.76 5.15
N ASP A 40 2.88 -4.24 6.37
CA ASP A 40 4.18 -4.36 7.02
C ASP A 40 5.17 -5.19 6.18
N HIS A 41 6.46 -4.85 6.24
CA HIS A 41 7.51 -5.54 5.48
C HIS A 41 7.63 -7.01 5.89
N ASN A 42 7.25 -7.91 4.97
CA ASN A 42 7.35 -9.37 5.11
C ASN A 42 6.60 -9.95 6.32
N VAL A 43 5.68 -9.18 6.91
CA VAL A 43 4.82 -9.58 8.04
C VAL A 43 3.36 -9.39 7.66
N LEU A 44 2.57 -10.45 7.72
CA LEU A 44 1.14 -10.38 7.50
C LEU A 44 0.44 -9.91 8.78
N ALA A 45 -0.14 -8.73 8.73
CA ALA A 45 -0.97 -8.22 9.80
C ALA A 45 -2.38 -8.83 9.72
N ARG A 46 -2.91 -9.20 10.88
CA ARG A 46 -4.26 -9.80 11.02
C ARG A 46 -5.14 -9.00 11.99
N ASP A 47 -4.85 -7.71 12.12
CA ASP A 47 -5.68 -6.85 12.95
C ASP A 47 -7.03 -6.66 12.28
N LEU A 48 -8.08 -6.81 13.05
CA LEU A 48 -9.43 -6.60 12.60
C LEU A 48 -10.04 -5.44 13.39
N SER A 49 -11.00 -4.78 12.82
CA SER A 49 -11.79 -3.73 13.44
C SER A 49 -13.22 -3.84 12.96
N ASP A 50 -14.17 -3.71 13.85
CA ASP A 50 -15.58 -3.66 13.49
C ASP A 50 -16.00 -2.27 12.96
N GLU A 51 -15.20 -1.25 13.25
CA GLU A 51 -15.47 0.13 12.87
C GLU A 51 -14.87 0.51 11.50
N LEU A 52 -13.80 -0.16 11.09
CA LEU A 52 -13.00 0.18 9.91
C LEU A 52 -12.85 -1.00 8.96
N VAL A 53 -12.72 -0.69 7.68
CA VAL A 53 -12.21 -1.66 6.70
C VAL A 53 -10.71 -1.82 6.88
N ILE A 54 -10.26 -2.88 7.56
CA ILE A 54 -8.85 -3.22 7.66
C ILE A 54 -8.57 -4.41 6.74
N LEU A 55 -7.81 -4.14 5.67
CA LEU A 55 -7.36 -5.19 4.75
C LEU A 55 -6.07 -5.82 5.29
N PRO A 56 -6.07 -7.13 5.56
CA PRO A 56 -4.83 -7.83 5.87
C PRO A 56 -3.93 -7.79 4.64
N GLY A 57 -2.71 -7.32 4.82
CA GLY A 57 -1.76 -7.15 3.73
C GLY A 57 -0.33 -7.36 4.17
N ILE A 58 0.55 -7.35 3.19
CA ILE A 58 1.99 -7.52 3.36
C ILE A 58 2.71 -6.82 2.20
N GLU A 59 3.76 -6.05 2.48
CA GLU A 59 4.71 -5.62 1.48
C GLU A 59 5.87 -6.60 1.42
N ILE A 60 5.93 -7.38 0.34
CA ILE A 60 6.85 -8.51 0.17
C ILE A 60 8.12 -8.04 -0.52
N SER A 61 9.27 -8.29 0.11
CA SER A 61 10.58 -8.05 -0.49
C SER A 61 10.91 -9.18 -1.46
N THR A 62 10.79 -8.92 -2.76
CA THR A 62 11.17 -9.85 -3.82
C THR A 62 12.58 -9.59 -4.32
N ARG A 63 13.11 -10.44 -5.20
CA ARG A 63 14.40 -10.22 -5.88
C ARG A 63 14.36 -9.03 -6.84
N ASP A 64 13.16 -8.66 -7.32
CA ASP A 64 12.97 -7.65 -8.36
C ASP A 64 12.42 -6.32 -7.81
N GLY A 65 12.25 -6.23 -6.49
CA GLY A 65 11.65 -5.10 -5.79
C GLY A 65 10.43 -5.51 -4.98
N HIS A 66 9.68 -4.54 -4.44
CA HIS A 66 8.53 -4.83 -3.59
C HIS A 66 7.27 -5.18 -4.38
N VAL A 67 6.46 -6.06 -3.80
CA VAL A 67 5.10 -6.39 -4.24
C VAL A 67 4.19 -6.37 -3.03
N ILE A 68 3.08 -5.63 -3.09
CA ILE A 68 2.03 -5.67 -2.06
C ILE A 68 1.04 -6.79 -2.39
N GLY A 69 0.72 -7.61 -1.37
CA GLY A 69 -0.40 -8.54 -1.40
C GLY A 69 -1.46 -8.12 -0.40
N LEU A 70 -2.72 -8.00 -0.83
CA LEU A 70 -3.86 -7.64 0.01
C LEU A 70 -4.88 -8.77 0.09
N GLY A 71 -5.57 -8.87 1.23
CA GLY A 71 -6.60 -9.88 1.48
C GLY A 71 -6.04 -11.28 1.67
N LEU A 72 -4.82 -11.40 2.15
CA LEU A 72 -4.13 -12.67 2.33
C LEU A 72 -4.52 -13.36 3.64
N SER A 73 -4.67 -14.69 3.58
CA SER A 73 -4.84 -15.56 4.75
C SER A 73 -3.51 -16.13 5.27
N GLU A 74 -2.48 -16.13 4.44
CA GLU A 74 -1.16 -16.68 4.73
C GLU A 74 -0.04 -15.74 4.31
N VAL A 75 1.13 -15.88 4.94
CA VAL A 75 2.33 -15.15 4.56
C VAL A 75 2.86 -15.64 3.21
N VAL A 76 3.12 -14.72 2.30
CA VAL A 76 3.88 -15.02 1.08
C VAL A 76 5.36 -14.84 1.38
N PRO A 77 6.22 -15.85 1.12
CA PRO A 77 7.64 -15.79 1.43
C PRO A 77 8.37 -14.66 0.70
N ARG A 78 9.29 -14.00 1.40
CA ARG A 78 10.23 -13.05 0.77
C ARG A 78 11.26 -13.77 -0.10
N GLY A 79 11.91 -13.04 -1.00
CA GLY A 79 13.03 -13.53 -1.81
C GLY A 79 12.63 -14.35 -3.04
N LEU A 80 11.35 -14.51 -3.32
CA LEU A 80 10.85 -14.97 -4.62
C LEU A 80 11.07 -13.89 -5.69
N SER A 81 10.96 -14.23 -6.99
CA SER A 81 10.80 -13.20 -8.01
C SER A 81 9.46 -12.47 -7.85
N ALA A 82 9.33 -11.31 -8.46
CA ALA A 82 8.06 -10.58 -8.46
C ALA A 82 6.95 -11.40 -9.15
N ASP A 83 7.27 -12.08 -10.23
CA ASP A 83 6.32 -12.94 -10.96
C ASP A 83 5.83 -14.13 -10.11
N GLU A 84 6.74 -14.85 -9.43
CA GLU A 84 6.39 -15.93 -8.49
C GLU A 84 5.54 -15.40 -7.32
N THR A 85 5.88 -14.21 -6.81
CA THR A 85 5.15 -13.56 -5.72
C THR A 85 3.72 -13.21 -6.14
N ILE A 86 3.53 -12.62 -7.33
CA ILE A 86 2.20 -12.30 -7.89
C ILE A 86 1.37 -13.57 -8.08
N GLN A 87 1.97 -14.63 -8.60
CA GLN A 87 1.29 -15.93 -8.74
C GLN A 87 0.87 -16.51 -7.39
N ARG A 88 1.73 -16.42 -6.37
CA ARG A 88 1.41 -16.88 -5.02
C ARG A 88 0.27 -16.09 -4.39
N ILE A 89 0.28 -14.75 -4.51
CA ILE A 89 -0.82 -13.88 -4.07
C ILE A 89 -2.13 -14.28 -4.74
N ARG A 90 -2.10 -14.54 -6.05
CA ARG A 90 -3.28 -14.97 -6.81
C ARG A 90 -3.82 -16.33 -6.35
N HIS A 91 -2.95 -17.30 -6.06
CA HIS A 91 -3.35 -18.59 -5.51
C HIS A 91 -4.06 -18.49 -4.15
N LEU A 92 -3.71 -17.47 -3.36
CA LEU A 92 -4.34 -17.16 -2.08
C LEU A 92 -5.59 -16.27 -2.22
N ASN A 93 -6.09 -16.06 -3.45
CA ASN A 93 -7.19 -15.16 -3.78
C ASN A 93 -6.94 -13.69 -3.34
N GLY A 94 -5.70 -13.31 -3.10
CA GLY A 94 -5.29 -11.95 -2.78
C GLY A 94 -5.21 -11.03 -4.01
N VAL A 95 -5.11 -9.73 -3.79
CA VAL A 95 -4.87 -8.69 -4.80
C VAL A 95 -3.40 -8.30 -4.76
N SER A 96 -2.73 -8.34 -5.92
CA SER A 96 -1.34 -7.93 -6.08
C SER A 96 -1.23 -6.51 -6.61
N ILE A 97 -0.42 -5.66 -5.94
CA ILE A 97 -0.16 -4.28 -6.35
C ILE A 97 1.35 -4.09 -6.47
N ILE A 98 1.81 -3.42 -7.53
CA ILE A 98 3.20 -2.97 -7.60
C ILE A 98 3.29 -1.59 -6.94
N PRO A 99 3.94 -1.49 -5.76
CA PRO A 99 4.07 -0.24 -5.03
C PRO A 99 5.15 0.66 -5.65
N HIS A 100 4.99 1.98 -5.50
CA HIS A 100 5.96 3.03 -5.87
C HIS A 100 6.83 2.71 -7.10
N PRO A 101 6.27 2.26 -8.25
CA PRO A 101 7.07 1.91 -9.42
C PRO A 101 7.88 3.11 -9.92
N TYR A 102 9.09 2.82 -10.44
CA TYR A 102 10.03 3.84 -10.93
C TYR A 102 10.65 4.75 -9.87
N ASP A 103 10.43 4.50 -8.58
CA ASP A 103 11.14 5.23 -7.52
C ASP A 103 12.54 4.65 -7.33
N LEU A 104 13.56 5.38 -7.77
CA LEU A 104 14.96 4.92 -7.76
C LEU A 104 15.56 4.87 -6.34
N LEU A 105 14.92 5.50 -5.36
CA LEU A 105 15.38 5.53 -3.97
C LEU A 105 14.73 4.43 -3.12
N ARG A 106 13.92 3.57 -3.75
CA ARG A 106 13.20 2.47 -3.11
C ARG A 106 13.40 1.17 -3.87
N SER A 107 13.19 0.04 -3.20
CA SER A 107 13.15 -1.27 -3.84
C SER A 107 11.89 -1.42 -4.70
N SER A 108 11.89 -0.77 -5.87
CA SER A 108 10.74 -0.72 -6.77
C SER A 108 10.83 -1.78 -7.84
N ALA A 109 9.87 -2.68 -7.90
CA ALA A 109 9.70 -3.57 -9.04
C ALA A 109 9.42 -2.76 -10.30
N ARG A 110 9.94 -3.24 -11.44
CA ARG A 110 9.75 -2.60 -12.75
C ARG A 110 8.60 -3.27 -13.49
N PRO A 111 7.39 -2.71 -13.48
CA PRO A 111 6.21 -3.42 -13.99
C PRO A 111 6.28 -3.78 -15.47
N HIS A 112 7.08 -3.06 -16.27
CA HIS A 112 7.29 -3.37 -17.69
C HIS A 112 8.21 -4.57 -17.95
N LEU A 113 8.88 -5.11 -16.93
CA LEU A 113 9.72 -6.32 -17.02
C LEU A 113 8.99 -7.57 -16.52
N LEU A 114 7.82 -7.42 -15.90
CA LEU A 114 7.04 -8.54 -15.39
C LEU A 114 6.40 -9.33 -16.54
N THR A 115 6.42 -10.65 -16.41
CA THR A 115 5.73 -11.59 -17.32
C THR A 115 4.35 -11.98 -16.78
N VAL A 116 4.18 -11.90 -15.48
CA VAL A 116 2.90 -12.11 -14.80
C VAL A 116 2.26 -10.76 -14.49
N ARG A 117 1.04 -10.54 -14.98
CA ARG A 117 0.29 -9.31 -14.79
C ARG A 117 -0.14 -9.15 -13.33
N PRO A 118 0.27 -8.10 -12.60
CA PRO A 118 -0.31 -7.74 -11.31
C PRO A 118 -1.74 -7.22 -11.46
N ASP A 119 -2.50 -7.19 -10.36
CA ASP A 119 -3.90 -6.71 -10.39
C ASP A 119 -3.97 -5.19 -10.47
N ALA A 120 -3.03 -4.45 -9.88
CA ALA A 120 -3.03 -2.99 -9.91
C ALA A 120 -1.60 -2.40 -9.84
N ILE A 121 -1.51 -1.10 -10.13
CA ILE A 121 -0.28 -0.30 -10.02
C ILE A 121 -0.54 0.87 -9.06
N GLU A 122 0.34 1.07 -8.09
CA GLU A 122 0.33 2.25 -7.24
C GLU A 122 0.91 3.43 -8.00
N VAL A 123 0.04 4.33 -8.45
CA VAL A 123 0.44 5.51 -9.26
C VAL A 123 0.67 6.75 -8.42
N ILE A 124 0.21 6.76 -7.17
CA ILE A 124 0.45 7.81 -6.18
C ILE A 124 0.98 7.16 -4.90
N ASN A 125 2.26 7.37 -4.61
CA ASN A 125 2.87 7.04 -3.32
C ASN A 125 3.33 8.33 -2.66
N SER A 126 2.73 8.70 -1.51
CA SER A 126 3.01 9.97 -0.84
C SER A 126 4.46 10.11 -0.38
N SER A 127 5.10 9.01 -0.07
CA SER A 127 6.47 8.97 0.46
C SER A 127 7.54 9.03 -0.62
N SER A 128 7.19 8.96 -1.92
CA SER A 128 8.14 9.12 -3.02
C SER A 128 8.84 10.48 -2.99
N PHE A 129 10.17 10.50 -3.12
CA PHE A 129 10.95 11.74 -3.13
C PHE A 129 10.76 12.53 -4.43
N LEU A 130 10.86 11.85 -5.57
CA LEU A 130 10.69 12.44 -6.90
C LEU A 130 9.26 12.26 -7.40
N HIS A 131 8.28 12.52 -6.53
CA HIS A 131 6.86 12.24 -6.77
C HIS A 131 6.34 12.81 -8.10
N SER A 132 6.74 14.01 -8.50
CA SER A 132 6.30 14.62 -9.77
C SER A 132 6.73 13.79 -11.01
N VAL A 133 7.85 13.09 -10.92
CA VAL A 133 8.37 12.24 -12.01
C VAL A 133 7.81 10.82 -11.88
N THR A 134 7.92 10.23 -10.68
CA THR A 134 7.50 8.83 -10.42
C THR A 134 6.02 8.64 -10.66
N TRP A 135 5.16 9.52 -10.13
CA TRP A 135 3.71 9.46 -10.32
C TRP A 135 3.31 9.61 -11.80
N LYS A 136 3.93 10.55 -12.51
CA LYS A 136 3.66 10.74 -13.94
C LYS A 136 4.03 9.50 -14.75
N ARG A 137 5.18 8.89 -14.46
CA ARG A 137 5.64 7.66 -15.17
C ARG A 137 4.74 6.48 -14.84
N ALA A 138 4.41 6.27 -13.55
CA ALA A 138 3.54 5.19 -13.10
C ALA A 138 2.15 5.30 -13.73
N ARG A 139 1.55 6.50 -13.70
CA ARG A 139 0.25 6.78 -14.32
C ARG A 139 0.27 6.51 -15.82
N LYS A 140 1.24 7.07 -16.54
CA LYS A 140 1.36 6.87 -18.01
C LYS A 140 1.48 5.38 -18.37
N PHE A 141 2.22 4.61 -17.56
CA PHE A 141 2.35 3.17 -17.76
C PHE A 141 1.00 2.47 -17.49
N ALA A 142 0.37 2.74 -16.35
CA ALA A 142 -0.89 2.12 -15.96
C ALA A 142 -2.02 2.42 -16.97
N GLU A 143 -2.11 3.66 -17.45
CA GLU A 143 -3.08 4.07 -18.50
C GLU A 143 -2.84 3.31 -19.81
N LYS A 144 -1.58 3.28 -20.29
CA LYS A 144 -1.22 2.59 -21.52
C LYS A 144 -1.55 1.11 -21.47
N GLU A 145 -1.23 0.46 -20.38
CA GLU A 145 -1.39 -1.00 -20.20
C GLU A 145 -2.73 -1.37 -19.55
N LYS A 146 -3.62 -0.38 -19.35
CA LYS A 146 -4.97 -0.56 -18.77
C LYS A 146 -4.97 -1.28 -17.43
N TYR A 147 -4.10 -0.84 -16.51
CA TYR A 147 -4.10 -1.32 -15.13
C TYR A 147 -5.04 -0.51 -14.25
N PRO A 148 -5.74 -1.13 -13.29
CA PRO A 148 -6.28 -0.45 -12.14
C PRO A 148 -5.20 0.40 -11.45
N MET A 149 -5.56 1.64 -11.08
CA MET A 149 -4.63 2.60 -10.48
C MET A 149 -4.96 2.82 -9.01
N THR A 150 -4.00 2.60 -8.14
CA THR A 150 -4.14 2.78 -6.69
C THR A 150 -3.26 3.89 -6.16
N ALA A 151 -3.50 4.26 -4.92
CA ALA A 151 -2.69 5.19 -4.15
C ALA A 151 -2.52 4.69 -2.71
N GLY A 152 -1.38 4.97 -2.12
CA GLY A 152 -1.08 4.70 -0.73
C GLY A 152 -0.12 5.73 -0.13
N SER A 153 -0.19 5.91 1.18
CA SER A 153 0.69 6.86 1.85
C SER A 153 2.12 6.35 2.00
N ASP A 154 2.29 5.04 2.07
CA ASP A 154 3.56 4.40 2.43
C ASP A 154 4.08 4.98 3.75
N SER A 155 3.13 5.07 4.68
CA SER A 155 3.33 5.74 5.96
C SER A 155 4.12 4.86 6.91
N HIS A 156 5.12 5.47 7.53
CA HIS A 156 5.93 4.84 8.58
C HIS A 156 5.77 5.57 9.94
N ILE A 157 5.00 6.66 9.97
CA ILE A 157 4.69 7.44 11.18
C ILE A 157 3.21 7.84 11.15
N PRO A 158 2.54 7.98 12.30
CA PRO A 158 1.11 8.29 12.37
C PRO A 158 0.68 9.52 11.56
N GLN A 159 1.56 10.52 11.45
CA GLN A 159 1.27 11.80 10.81
C GLN A 159 1.07 11.73 9.30
N THR A 160 1.61 10.70 8.64
CA THR A 160 1.58 10.58 7.19
C THR A 160 0.51 9.63 6.65
N ILE A 161 -0.17 8.85 7.51
CA ILE A 161 -1.32 8.02 7.12
C ILE A 161 -2.40 8.88 6.46
N GLY A 162 -2.96 8.43 5.36
CA GLY A 162 -4.00 9.14 4.60
C GLY A 162 -3.49 10.32 3.77
N ARG A 163 -2.18 10.51 3.62
CA ARG A 163 -1.63 11.49 2.65
C ARG A 163 -1.96 11.11 1.22
N ALA A 164 -2.04 9.81 0.94
CA ALA A 164 -2.66 9.27 -0.25
C ALA A 164 -3.57 8.11 0.15
N TYR A 165 -4.61 7.91 -0.64
CA TYR A 165 -5.59 6.86 -0.47
C TYR A 165 -6.24 6.53 -1.80
N THR A 166 -6.86 5.37 -1.88
CA THR A 166 -7.65 4.95 -3.03
C THR A 166 -9.13 5.09 -2.69
N GLU A 167 -9.89 5.78 -3.51
CA GLU A 167 -11.35 5.72 -3.49
C GLU A 167 -11.79 4.44 -4.17
N VAL A 168 -12.55 3.60 -3.47
CA VAL A 168 -12.98 2.28 -3.94
C VAL A 168 -14.51 2.28 -4.04
N GLU A 169 -15.05 2.05 -5.23
CA GLU A 169 -16.50 1.90 -5.44
C GLU A 169 -16.88 0.43 -5.26
N CYS A 170 -17.61 0.10 -4.20
CA CYS A 170 -17.96 -1.27 -3.85
C CYS A 170 -19.39 -1.39 -3.28
N GLY A 171 -19.90 -2.61 -3.25
CA GLY A 171 -21.25 -2.91 -2.76
C GLY A 171 -21.36 -2.87 -1.23
N SER A 172 -20.31 -3.26 -0.50
CA SER A 172 -20.26 -3.27 0.96
C SER A 172 -18.84 -2.96 1.46
N LYS A 173 -18.71 -2.83 2.80
CA LYS A 173 -17.42 -2.64 3.48
C LYS A 173 -16.63 -3.94 3.68
N ASP A 174 -17.16 -5.08 3.28
CA ASP A 174 -16.50 -6.37 3.46
C ASP A 174 -15.26 -6.50 2.56
N THR A 175 -14.28 -7.25 3.04
CA THR A 175 -13.01 -7.46 2.34
C THR A 175 -13.21 -7.98 0.91
N GLY A 176 -14.08 -8.97 0.71
CA GLY A 176 -14.30 -9.58 -0.61
C GLY A 176 -14.76 -8.59 -1.70
N PRO A 177 -15.86 -7.85 -1.51
CA PRO A 177 -16.30 -6.78 -2.41
C PRO A 177 -15.23 -5.72 -2.67
N VAL A 178 -14.48 -5.31 -1.64
CA VAL A 178 -13.38 -4.34 -1.80
C VAL A 178 -12.27 -4.90 -2.71
N LEU A 179 -11.82 -6.13 -2.48
CA LEU A 179 -10.82 -6.79 -3.34
C LEU A 179 -11.31 -6.97 -4.78
N THR A 180 -12.59 -7.28 -4.96
CA THR A 180 -13.22 -7.36 -6.29
C THR A 180 -13.15 -6.02 -7.02
N SER A 181 -13.47 -4.93 -6.33
CA SER A 181 -13.39 -3.57 -6.90
C SER A 181 -11.97 -3.16 -7.26
N LEU A 182 -10.99 -3.55 -6.44
CA LEU A 182 -9.57 -3.32 -6.76
C LEU A 182 -9.15 -4.03 -8.05
N ARG A 183 -9.57 -5.29 -8.25
CA ARG A 183 -9.26 -6.05 -9.48
C ARG A 183 -9.98 -5.50 -10.71
N SER A 184 -11.25 -5.11 -10.57
CA SER A 184 -12.06 -4.62 -11.70
C SER A 184 -11.70 -3.20 -12.13
N GLY A 185 -10.92 -2.46 -11.32
CA GLY A 185 -10.59 -1.07 -11.60
C GLY A 185 -11.67 -0.06 -11.20
N ALA A 186 -12.65 -0.46 -10.39
CA ALA A 186 -13.63 0.46 -9.80
C ALA A 186 -12.98 1.29 -8.67
N VAL A 187 -11.87 1.96 -9.01
CA VAL A 187 -10.99 2.67 -8.07
C VAL A 187 -10.44 3.97 -8.65
N SER A 188 -10.16 4.94 -7.77
CA SER A 188 -9.56 6.22 -8.14
C SER A 188 -8.47 6.61 -7.16
N PRO A 189 -7.22 6.84 -7.62
CA PRO A 189 -6.12 7.25 -6.77
C PRO A 189 -6.19 8.73 -6.41
N VAL A 190 -6.08 9.04 -5.12
CA VAL A 190 -6.07 10.41 -4.58
C VAL A 190 -4.86 10.58 -3.67
N GLY A 191 -4.16 11.71 -3.74
CA GLY A 191 -3.07 11.94 -2.81
C GLY A 191 -2.26 13.20 -3.05
N ARG A 192 -1.40 13.46 -2.07
CA ARG A 192 -0.43 14.56 -2.04
C ARG A 192 0.88 14.06 -1.40
N PRO A 193 2.04 14.63 -1.77
CA PRO A 193 3.30 14.18 -1.22
C PRO A 193 3.41 14.48 0.28
N VAL A 194 4.22 13.70 0.97
CA VAL A 194 4.64 13.96 2.35
C VAL A 194 5.44 15.26 2.39
N ARG A 195 5.11 16.14 3.34
CA ARG A 195 5.79 17.44 3.52
C ARG A 195 7.21 17.23 4.07
N ALA A 196 8.12 18.14 3.76
CA ALA A 196 9.49 18.09 4.29
C ALA A 196 9.53 18.00 5.82
N THR A 197 8.67 18.76 6.52
CA THR A 197 8.55 18.72 7.99
C THR A 197 8.15 17.34 8.53
N GLU A 198 7.33 16.58 7.80
CA GLU A 198 6.91 15.23 8.19
C GLU A 198 8.01 14.21 7.92
N ARG A 199 8.80 14.39 6.85
CA ARG A 199 9.99 13.57 6.60
C ARG A 199 11.03 13.74 7.72
N PHE A 200 11.25 14.98 8.16
CA PHE A 200 12.13 15.26 9.30
C PHE A 200 11.62 14.59 10.58
N ARG A 201 10.32 14.58 10.83
CA ARG A 201 9.76 13.91 12.02
C ARG A 201 10.11 12.41 12.07
N LYS A 202 10.07 11.69 10.94
CA LYS A 202 10.46 10.27 10.90
C LYS A 202 11.87 10.06 11.47
N MET A 203 12.81 10.95 11.17
CA MET A 203 14.20 10.85 11.66
C MET A 203 14.34 10.95 13.18
N PHE A 204 13.36 11.56 13.87
CA PHE A 204 13.36 11.70 15.33
C PHE A 204 12.59 10.61 16.05
N TYR A 205 11.73 9.84 15.36
CA TYR A 205 11.00 8.73 15.97
C TYR A 205 11.96 7.62 16.46
N GLY A 206 12.97 7.25 15.66
CA GLY A 206 13.94 6.22 16.01
C GLY A 206 14.87 6.56 17.17
N LYS A 207 14.98 7.85 17.55
CA LYS A 207 15.84 8.29 18.68
C LYS A 207 15.12 8.30 20.03
N ARG A 208 13.79 8.13 20.06
CA ARG A 208 13.00 8.18 21.32
C ARG A 208 12.85 6.84 22.01
N GLU A 209 13.17 5.74 21.35
CA GLU A 209 13.11 4.40 21.94
C GLU A 209 14.44 3.92 22.55
N GLU A 210 15.53 4.72 22.40
CA GLU A 210 16.86 4.44 22.99
C GLU A 210 17.12 5.23 24.27
N SER A 211 16.11 5.93 24.85
CA SER A 211 16.27 6.73 26.07
C SER A 211 15.36 6.28 27.20
#